data_5780156376e2143e33e32efdd3124d40
#
_entry.id   5780156376e2143e33e32efdd3124d40
#
_cell.length_a   1.000
_cell.length_b   1.000
_cell.length_c   1.000
_cell.angle_alpha   90.00
_cell.angle_beta   90.00
_cell.angle_gamma   90.00
#
_symmetry.space_group_name_H-M   'P 1'
#
loop_
_entity.id
_entity.type
_entity.pdbx_description
1 polymer ?
#
loop_
_entity_poly.entity_id
_entity_poly.type
_entity_poly.pdbx_seq_one_letter_code
_entity_poly.pdbx_strand_id
1 'polypeptide(L)'
;MSIKYSNATSKVKTLIDTISQQVMKKELKVGDNILSINEASNKYKVSRDTVFKAYNELKKMGVIDSTPQKGYFVKGEVNRVLLLLDTYSAFKQNLYNSFAGNLPEGYKVDLIFHQYNELLFETILRESIGKYSVYVVMNFSDTQFSDTLKLIPSGRLLLLDFGNFEKSELNYICQDFDAALYNCLTEALPVLTKYRKLIYIKPQESNHPESSKSYFRQFCSDNGFESEIYSAKTDWQRPEKGNMYLCITAEDMVKVIKMADESKLEIGQEAGILMYNDDPVFDVIKNGISSVSIDFGLMGEKAAQFVKTRCPIQEYLPTNLILRGSV
;
A
#
# COMPACT_ATOMS: atom_id res chain seq x y z
N MET A 1 23.99 -24.94 5.96
CA MET A 1 23.32 -25.95 5.10
C MET A 1 22.75 -25.23 3.90
N SER A 2 23.40 -25.26 2.76
CA SER A 2 22.99 -24.49 1.56
C SER A 2 21.91 -25.28 0.82
N ILE A 3 20.69 -24.74 0.76
CA ILE A 3 19.60 -25.31 -0.04
C ILE A 3 19.93 -25.03 -1.51
N LYS A 4 20.41 -26.05 -2.23
CA LYS A 4 20.51 -26.02 -3.69
C LYS A 4 19.10 -26.04 -4.27
N TYR A 5 18.55 -24.89 -4.65
CA TYR A 5 17.38 -24.86 -5.55
C TYR A 5 17.76 -25.58 -6.84
N SER A 6 17.03 -26.62 -7.19
CA SER A 6 17.33 -27.41 -8.38
C SER A 6 17.13 -26.55 -9.62
N ASN A 7 18.07 -26.60 -10.58
CA ASN A 7 18.01 -25.94 -11.88
C ASN A 7 16.68 -26.21 -12.66
N ALA A 8 15.96 -27.27 -12.33
CA ALA A 8 14.68 -27.63 -12.93
C ALA A 8 13.54 -26.71 -12.52
N THR A 9 13.46 -26.29 -11.23
CA THR A 9 12.41 -25.39 -10.73
C THR A 9 12.55 -23.98 -11.34
N SER A 10 13.76 -23.52 -11.55
CA SER A 10 14.06 -22.26 -12.25
C SER A 10 13.57 -22.30 -13.71
N LYS A 11 13.81 -23.40 -14.46
CA LYS A 11 13.40 -23.52 -15.87
C LYS A 11 11.88 -23.62 -16.05
N VAL A 12 11.16 -24.27 -15.13
CA VAL A 12 9.69 -24.32 -15.13
C VAL A 12 9.14 -22.89 -14.99
N LYS A 13 9.65 -22.16 -13.99
CA LYS A 13 9.24 -20.76 -13.74
C LYS A 13 9.50 -19.87 -14.95
N THR A 14 10.71 -19.94 -15.52
CA THR A 14 11.07 -19.15 -16.72
C THR A 14 10.11 -19.39 -17.88
N LEU A 15 9.70 -20.64 -18.10
CA LEU A 15 8.77 -20.99 -19.18
C LEU A 15 7.36 -20.46 -18.90
N ILE A 16 6.88 -20.57 -17.66
CA ILE A 16 5.60 -19.97 -17.23
C ILE A 16 5.61 -18.47 -17.49
N ASP A 17 6.64 -17.79 -17.03
CA ASP A 17 6.79 -16.33 -17.17
C ASP A 17 6.84 -15.91 -18.64
N THR A 18 7.56 -16.65 -19.48
CA THR A 18 7.65 -16.38 -20.92
C THR A 18 6.29 -16.45 -21.60
N ILE A 19 5.54 -17.52 -21.37
CA ILE A 19 4.22 -17.72 -22.03
C ILE A 19 3.22 -16.71 -21.47
N SER A 20 3.20 -16.49 -20.16
CA SER A 20 2.34 -15.48 -19.54
C SER A 20 2.60 -14.10 -20.12
N GLN A 21 3.88 -13.71 -20.31
CA GLN A 21 4.24 -12.44 -20.94
C GLN A 21 3.76 -12.33 -22.38
N GLN A 22 3.84 -13.41 -23.18
CA GLN A 22 3.34 -13.41 -24.55
C GLN A 22 1.82 -13.21 -24.62
N VAL A 23 1.08 -13.85 -23.71
CA VAL A 23 -0.38 -13.63 -23.59
C VAL A 23 -0.66 -12.18 -23.15
N MET A 24 0.05 -11.70 -22.15
CA MET A 24 -0.14 -10.35 -21.63
C MET A 24 0.22 -9.27 -22.66
N LYS A 25 1.24 -9.47 -23.49
CA LYS A 25 1.60 -8.56 -24.60
C LYS A 25 0.68 -8.68 -25.81
N LYS A 26 -0.33 -9.58 -25.75
CA LYS A 26 -1.22 -9.92 -26.87
C LYS A 26 -0.49 -10.50 -28.08
N GLU A 27 0.74 -11.00 -27.91
CA GLU A 27 1.48 -11.80 -28.92
C GLU A 27 0.81 -13.15 -29.12
N LEU A 28 0.20 -13.71 -28.04
CA LEU A 28 -0.71 -14.83 -28.05
C LEU A 28 -2.09 -14.34 -27.57
N LYS A 29 -3.10 -14.48 -28.40
CA LYS A 29 -4.47 -14.05 -28.11
C LYS A 29 -5.30 -15.22 -27.58
N VAL A 30 -6.38 -14.90 -26.88
CA VAL A 30 -7.34 -15.92 -26.44
C VAL A 30 -7.85 -16.70 -27.66
N GLY A 31 -7.75 -18.02 -27.57
CA GLY A 31 -8.09 -18.94 -28.65
C GLY A 31 -6.91 -19.40 -29.52
N ASP A 32 -5.76 -18.69 -29.47
CA ASP A 32 -4.59 -19.11 -30.25
C ASP A 32 -4.02 -20.44 -29.73
N ASN A 33 -3.56 -21.27 -30.65
CA ASN A 33 -2.82 -22.46 -30.26
C ASN A 33 -1.42 -22.10 -29.78
N ILE A 34 -0.98 -22.74 -28.72
CA ILE A 34 0.40 -22.69 -28.27
C ILE A 34 1.12 -23.97 -28.69
N LEU A 35 2.43 -23.94 -28.62
CA LEU A 35 3.26 -25.07 -29.02
C LEU A 35 2.90 -26.32 -28.23
N SER A 36 2.95 -27.47 -28.88
CA SER A 36 2.86 -28.79 -28.23
C SER A 36 4.05 -28.96 -27.27
N ILE A 37 3.96 -29.93 -26.36
CA ILE A 37 5.06 -30.21 -25.40
C ILE A 37 6.37 -30.50 -26.13
N ASN A 38 6.32 -31.20 -27.27
CA ASN A 38 7.52 -31.52 -28.04
C ASN A 38 8.13 -30.27 -28.72
N GLU A 39 7.31 -29.48 -29.36
CA GLU A 39 7.74 -28.24 -30.02
C GLU A 39 8.27 -27.24 -29.01
N ALA A 40 7.60 -27.07 -27.87
CA ALA A 40 8.05 -26.17 -26.76
C ALA A 40 9.36 -26.69 -26.17
N SER A 41 9.52 -27.99 -25.97
CA SER A 41 10.77 -28.60 -25.49
C SER A 41 11.95 -28.25 -26.42
N ASN A 42 11.71 -28.37 -27.72
CA ASN A 42 12.74 -28.06 -28.73
C ASN A 42 13.04 -26.54 -28.80
N LYS A 43 12.00 -25.70 -28.82
CA LYS A 43 12.15 -24.24 -28.94
C LYS A 43 12.84 -23.62 -27.74
N TYR A 44 12.42 -24.01 -26.54
CA TYR A 44 12.93 -23.42 -25.28
C TYR A 44 14.11 -24.19 -24.70
N LYS A 45 14.57 -25.26 -25.36
CA LYS A 45 15.71 -26.11 -24.96
C LYS A 45 15.59 -26.61 -23.50
N VAL A 46 14.41 -27.07 -23.15
CA VAL A 46 14.09 -27.63 -21.83
C VAL A 46 13.52 -29.06 -21.98
N SER A 47 13.53 -29.87 -20.91
CA SER A 47 12.96 -31.22 -20.97
C SER A 47 11.42 -31.18 -21.19
N ARG A 48 10.88 -32.25 -21.77
CA ARG A 48 9.42 -32.42 -21.93
C ARG A 48 8.68 -32.37 -20.58
N ASP A 49 9.29 -32.90 -19.52
CA ASP A 49 8.75 -32.85 -18.15
C ASP A 49 8.71 -31.41 -17.63
N THR A 50 9.72 -30.58 -17.94
CA THR A 50 9.73 -29.16 -17.61
C THR A 50 8.57 -28.41 -18.30
N VAL A 51 8.34 -28.70 -19.60
CA VAL A 51 7.21 -28.10 -20.34
C VAL A 51 5.88 -28.55 -19.76
N PHE A 52 5.74 -29.85 -19.49
CA PHE A 52 4.51 -30.42 -18.93
C PHE A 52 4.16 -29.78 -17.58
N LYS A 53 5.14 -29.63 -16.68
CA LYS A 53 4.96 -28.95 -15.40
C LYS A 53 4.57 -27.48 -15.57
N ALA A 54 5.23 -26.76 -16.49
CA ALA A 54 4.90 -25.37 -16.77
C ALA A 54 3.48 -25.22 -17.34
N TYR A 55 3.07 -26.10 -18.26
CA TYR A 55 1.74 -26.07 -18.87
C TYR A 55 0.65 -26.44 -17.86
N ASN A 56 0.91 -27.36 -16.94
CA ASN A 56 -0.04 -27.67 -15.87
C ASN A 56 -0.24 -26.47 -14.92
N GLU A 57 0.83 -25.75 -14.59
CA GLU A 57 0.71 -24.53 -13.80
C GLU A 57 -0.05 -23.42 -14.56
N LEU A 58 0.24 -23.22 -15.85
CA LEU A 58 -0.51 -22.28 -16.69
C LEU A 58 -2.00 -22.67 -16.82
N LYS A 59 -2.32 -23.96 -16.85
CA LYS A 59 -3.72 -24.43 -16.80
C LYS A 59 -4.39 -24.12 -15.46
N LYS A 60 -3.72 -24.38 -14.33
CA LYS A 60 -4.22 -24.00 -13.00
C LYS A 60 -4.44 -22.50 -12.87
N MET A 61 -3.60 -21.70 -13.50
CA MET A 61 -3.74 -20.25 -13.57
C MET A 61 -4.85 -19.79 -14.51
N GLY A 62 -5.46 -20.70 -15.31
CA GLY A 62 -6.50 -20.39 -16.28
C GLY A 62 -5.99 -19.67 -17.55
N VAL A 63 -4.68 -19.58 -17.74
CA VAL A 63 -4.06 -18.91 -18.90
C VAL A 63 -4.19 -19.74 -20.16
N ILE A 64 -3.98 -21.05 -20.04
CA ILE A 64 -4.11 -22.01 -21.15
C ILE A 64 -5.07 -23.15 -20.80
N ASP A 65 -5.53 -23.85 -21.83
CA ASP A 65 -6.24 -25.12 -21.67
C ASP A 65 -5.82 -26.09 -22.79
N SER A 66 -6.30 -27.31 -22.76
CA SER A 66 -6.05 -28.28 -23.81
C SER A 66 -7.26 -29.17 -24.07
N THR A 67 -7.50 -29.48 -25.33
CA THR A 67 -8.45 -30.50 -25.74
C THR A 67 -7.75 -31.48 -26.68
N PRO A 68 -8.25 -32.73 -26.77
CA PRO A 68 -7.66 -33.72 -27.67
C PRO A 68 -7.61 -33.29 -29.14
N GLN A 69 -8.55 -32.46 -29.58
CA GLN A 69 -8.65 -32.04 -30.98
C GLN A 69 -7.86 -30.77 -31.28
N LYS A 70 -7.73 -29.84 -30.29
CA LYS A 70 -7.12 -28.52 -30.49
C LYS A 70 -5.68 -28.46 -29.96
N GLY A 71 -5.29 -29.43 -29.13
CA GLY A 71 -4.03 -29.35 -28.39
C GLY A 71 -4.08 -28.28 -27.29
N TYR A 72 -2.96 -27.64 -26.99
CA TYR A 72 -2.87 -26.55 -26.03
C TYR A 72 -3.21 -25.21 -26.68
N PHE A 73 -4.02 -24.39 -26.02
CA PHE A 73 -4.44 -23.08 -26.51
C PHE A 73 -4.60 -22.08 -25.36
N VAL A 74 -4.54 -20.80 -25.67
CA VAL A 74 -4.78 -19.71 -24.72
C VAL A 74 -6.26 -19.68 -24.37
N LYS A 75 -6.60 -19.90 -23.09
CA LYS A 75 -7.98 -19.96 -22.60
C LYS A 75 -8.50 -18.60 -22.16
N GLY A 76 -7.66 -17.80 -21.54
CA GLY A 76 -8.06 -16.53 -20.96
C GLY A 76 -6.90 -15.60 -20.73
N GLU A 77 -7.22 -14.37 -20.40
CA GLU A 77 -6.25 -13.41 -19.92
C GLU A 77 -5.85 -13.74 -18.47
N VAL A 78 -4.66 -13.32 -18.06
CA VAL A 78 -4.23 -13.44 -16.66
C VAL A 78 -4.94 -12.34 -15.86
N ASN A 79 -6.14 -12.63 -15.37
CA ASN A 79 -6.94 -11.70 -14.59
C ASN A 79 -6.60 -11.82 -13.09
N ARG A 80 -5.29 -11.68 -12.75
CA ARG A 80 -4.81 -11.71 -11.37
C ARG A 80 -4.08 -10.41 -11.06
N VAL A 81 -4.37 -9.83 -9.91
CA VAL A 81 -3.72 -8.64 -9.40
C VAL A 81 -2.98 -8.99 -8.12
N LEU A 82 -1.71 -8.60 -8.04
CA LEU A 82 -1.02 -8.55 -6.75
C LEU A 82 -1.35 -7.21 -6.10
N LEU A 83 -1.93 -7.24 -4.91
CA LEU A 83 -2.04 -6.11 -4.01
C LEU A 83 -1.05 -6.33 -2.86
N LEU A 84 0.09 -5.65 -2.93
CA LEU A 84 1.17 -5.75 -1.95
C LEU A 84 1.17 -4.50 -1.08
N LEU A 85 0.72 -4.66 0.15
CA LEU A 85 0.63 -3.59 1.14
C LEU A 85 1.72 -3.72 2.20
N ASP A 86 1.94 -2.65 2.94
CA ASP A 86 2.91 -2.62 4.03
C ASP A 86 2.44 -3.42 5.26
N THR A 87 1.48 -2.88 6.03
CA THR A 87 0.91 -3.53 7.22
C THR A 87 -0.61 -3.52 7.17
N TYR A 88 -1.24 -4.37 7.95
CA TYR A 88 -2.69 -4.34 8.14
C TYR A 88 -3.11 -3.14 9.01
N SER A 89 -4.18 -2.48 8.59
CA SER A 89 -4.89 -1.45 9.38
C SER A 89 -6.33 -1.32 8.89
N ALA A 90 -7.22 -0.75 9.70
CA ALA A 90 -8.63 -0.62 9.33
C ALA A 90 -8.84 0.24 8.08
N PHE A 91 -8.09 1.33 7.93
CA PHE A 91 -8.17 2.15 6.71
C PHE A 91 -7.65 1.41 5.45
N LYS A 92 -6.66 0.52 5.58
CA LYS A 92 -6.22 -0.35 4.47
C LYS A 92 -7.22 -1.45 4.15
N GLN A 93 -8.00 -1.89 5.13
CA GLN A 93 -9.15 -2.75 4.87
C GLN A 93 -10.21 -2.03 4.03
N ASN A 94 -10.47 -0.75 4.30
CA ASN A 94 -11.36 0.07 3.48
C ASN A 94 -10.83 0.21 2.05
N LEU A 95 -9.53 0.48 1.88
CA LEU A 95 -8.86 0.48 0.58
C LEU A 95 -9.08 -0.86 -0.15
N TYR A 96 -8.80 -1.98 0.52
CA TYR A 96 -8.97 -3.31 -0.08
C TYR A 96 -10.42 -3.58 -0.49
N ASN A 97 -11.39 -3.29 0.37
CA ASN A 97 -12.79 -3.52 0.09
C ASN A 97 -13.28 -2.70 -1.11
N SER A 98 -12.91 -1.43 -1.17
CA SER A 98 -13.22 -0.57 -2.29
C SER A 98 -12.51 -1.04 -3.57
N PHE A 99 -11.22 -1.39 -3.48
CA PHE A 99 -10.46 -1.93 -4.60
C PHE A 99 -11.09 -3.19 -5.17
N ALA A 100 -11.33 -4.20 -4.32
CA ALA A 100 -11.88 -5.50 -4.74
C ALA A 100 -13.31 -5.37 -5.29
N GLY A 101 -14.14 -4.51 -4.67
CA GLY A 101 -15.52 -4.26 -5.11
C GLY A 101 -15.65 -3.54 -6.44
N ASN A 102 -14.63 -2.78 -6.85
CA ASN A 102 -14.61 -2.04 -8.11
C ASN A 102 -13.85 -2.77 -9.24
N LEU A 103 -13.26 -3.94 -8.97
CA LEU A 103 -12.59 -4.71 -10.03
C LEU A 103 -13.60 -5.30 -11.01
N PRO A 104 -13.21 -5.47 -12.29
CA PRO A 104 -14.04 -6.17 -13.26
C PRO A 104 -14.28 -7.64 -12.84
N GLU A 105 -15.41 -8.18 -13.25
CA GLU A 105 -15.74 -9.59 -13.02
C GLU A 105 -14.64 -10.52 -13.56
N GLY A 106 -14.35 -11.57 -12.81
CA GLY A 106 -13.32 -12.56 -13.16
C GLY A 106 -11.90 -12.22 -12.71
N TYR A 107 -11.65 -11.01 -12.18
CA TYR A 107 -10.36 -10.69 -11.58
C TYR A 107 -10.21 -11.35 -10.20
N LYS A 108 -8.98 -11.80 -9.89
CA LYS A 108 -8.60 -12.34 -8.58
C LYS A 108 -7.51 -11.46 -7.97
N VAL A 109 -7.66 -11.14 -6.71
CA VAL A 109 -6.69 -10.34 -5.94
C VAL A 109 -5.95 -11.26 -4.98
N ASP A 110 -4.64 -11.25 -5.06
CA ASP A 110 -3.78 -11.81 -4.02
C ASP A 110 -3.28 -10.65 -3.15
N LEU A 111 -3.83 -10.55 -1.94
CA LEU A 111 -3.43 -9.55 -0.95
C LEU A 111 -2.30 -10.12 -0.10
N ILE A 112 -1.17 -9.41 -0.08
CA ILE A 112 0.01 -9.79 0.71
C ILE A 112 0.51 -8.56 1.46
N PHE A 113 1.02 -8.77 2.68
CA PHE A 113 1.65 -7.74 3.51
C PHE A 113 3.14 -8.01 3.67
N HIS A 114 3.98 -6.99 3.45
CA HIS A 114 5.43 -7.12 3.57
C HIS A 114 5.99 -6.63 4.92
N GLN A 115 5.16 -6.01 5.77
CA GLN A 115 5.50 -5.59 7.13
C GLN A 115 6.74 -4.69 7.20
N TYR A 116 6.96 -3.83 6.20
CA TYR A 116 8.15 -3.00 6.02
C TYR A 116 9.48 -3.80 6.02
N ASN A 117 9.39 -5.12 5.80
CA ASN A 117 10.55 -5.99 5.70
C ASN A 117 11.05 -6.02 4.25
N GLU A 118 12.18 -5.38 3.99
CA GLU A 118 12.78 -5.28 2.65
C GLU A 118 13.05 -6.67 2.03
N LEU A 119 13.61 -7.60 2.80
CA LEU A 119 13.90 -8.93 2.30
C LEU A 119 12.64 -9.69 1.90
N LEU A 120 11.59 -9.58 2.71
CA LEU A 120 10.29 -10.18 2.41
C LEU A 120 9.66 -9.52 1.17
N PHE A 121 9.69 -8.19 1.09
CA PHE A 121 9.18 -7.43 -0.05
C PHE A 121 9.87 -7.86 -1.36
N GLU A 122 11.20 -7.89 -1.38
CA GLU A 122 11.98 -8.32 -2.54
C GLU A 122 11.70 -9.77 -2.93
N THR A 123 11.56 -10.66 -1.93
CA THR A 123 11.24 -12.08 -2.17
C THR A 123 9.87 -12.22 -2.81
N ILE A 124 8.84 -11.56 -2.26
CA ILE A 124 7.47 -11.56 -2.80
C ILE A 124 7.47 -11.04 -4.25
N LEU A 125 8.12 -9.92 -4.51
CA LEU A 125 8.16 -9.35 -5.86
C LEU A 125 8.85 -10.28 -6.86
N ARG A 126 10.05 -10.77 -6.55
CA ARG A 126 10.81 -11.68 -7.45
C ARG A 126 10.03 -12.95 -7.75
N GLU A 127 9.33 -13.50 -6.78
CA GLU A 127 8.48 -14.66 -6.99
C GLU A 127 7.19 -14.35 -7.74
N SER A 128 6.78 -13.08 -7.77
CA SER A 128 5.52 -12.62 -8.37
C SER A 128 5.66 -12.17 -9.82
N ILE A 129 6.86 -11.78 -10.27
CA ILE A 129 7.07 -11.30 -11.64
C ILE A 129 6.57 -12.34 -12.64
N GLY A 130 5.76 -11.88 -13.61
CA GLY A 130 5.17 -12.71 -14.66
C GLY A 130 3.88 -13.45 -14.26
N LYS A 131 3.49 -13.46 -12.98
CA LYS A 131 2.27 -14.17 -12.50
C LYS A 131 1.01 -13.31 -12.48
N TYR A 132 1.17 -11.99 -12.50
CA TYR A 132 0.07 -11.05 -12.36
C TYR A 132 -0.04 -10.13 -13.56
N SER A 133 -1.27 -9.75 -13.89
CA SER A 133 -1.56 -8.77 -14.93
C SER A 133 -1.27 -7.35 -14.48
N VAL A 134 -1.43 -7.08 -13.20
CA VAL A 134 -1.12 -5.81 -12.52
C VAL A 134 -0.51 -6.05 -11.16
N TYR A 135 0.33 -5.12 -10.77
CA TYR A 135 0.96 -5.01 -9.47
C TYR A 135 0.56 -3.66 -8.87
N VAL A 136 -0.16 -3.70 -7.77
CA VAL A 136 -0.54 -2.53 -6.97
C VAL A 136 0.24 -2.63 -5.68
N VAL A 137 1.15 -1.70 -5.44
CA VAL A 137 2.22 -1.88 -4.45
C VAL A 137 2.39 -0.64 -3.58
N MET A 138 2.32 -0.82 -2.27
CA MET A 138 2.94 0.09 -1.31
C MET A 138 4.40 -0.29 -1.16
N ASN A 139 5.32 0.67 -1.33
CA ASN A 139 6.74 0.38 -1.23
C ASN A 139 7.16 0.14 0.23
N PHE A 140 8.30 -0.53 0.44
CA PHE A 140 8.80 -0.84 1.78
C PHE A 140 9.49 0.35 2.48
N SER A 141 9.88 1.36 1.72
CA SER A 141 10.59 2.55 2.19
C SER A 141 10.05 3.80 1.49
N ASP A 142 10.06 4.92 2.18
CA ASP A 142 9.70 6.23 1.62
C ASP A 142 10.81 6.85 0.76
N THR A 143 12.06 6.44 0.95
CA THR A 143 13.24 7.02 0.29
C THR A 143 13.92 6.07 -0.70
N GLN A 144 13.73 4.76 -0.56
CA GLN A 144 14.38 3.76 -1.40
C GLN A 144 13.38 3.07 -2.31
N PHE A 145 13.62 3.14 -3.61
CA PHE A 145 12.83 2.44 -4.62
C PHE A 145 13.48 1.09 -4.95
N SER A 146 12.70 0.01 -4.88
CA SER A 146 13.18 -1.33 -5.20
C SER A 146 13.58 -1.48 -6.68
N ASP A 147 14.78 -2.00 -6.94
CA ASP A 147 15.20 -2.33 -8.30
C ASP A 147 14.36 -3.45 -8.92
N THR A 148 13.76 -4.30 -8.10
CA THR A 148 12.86 -5.37 -8.59
C THR A 148 11.57 -4.79 -9.18
N LEU A 149 11.06 -3.67 -8.66
CA LEU A 149 9.90 -2.98 -9.25
C LEU A 149 10.19 -2.46 -10.66
N LYS A 150 11.44 -2.08 -10.98
CA LYS A 150 11.87 -1.63 -12.33
C LYS A 150 11.75 -2.74 -13.38
N LEU A 151 11.69 -4.00 -12.97
CA LEU A 151 11.48 -5.13 -13.88
C LEU A 151 10.00 -5.30 -14.31
N ILE A 152 9.09 -4.59 -13.66
CA ILE A 152 7.67 -4.59 -13.98
C ILE A 152 7.41 -3.46 -14.98
N PRO A 153 6.80 -3.74 -16.16
CA PRO A 153 6.42 -2.69 -17.09
C PRO A 153 5.55 -1.61 -16.45
N SER A 154 5.83 -0.32 -16.68
CA SER A 154 5.13 0.80 -16.04
C SER A 154 3.61 0.74 -16.21
N GLY A 155 3.09 0.33 -17.36
CA GLY A 155 1.66 0.14 -17.58
C GLY A 155 1.00 -1.01 -16.76
N ARG A 156 1.78 -1.71 -15.92
CA ARG A 156 1.30 -2.77 -15.02
C ARG A 156 1.65 -2.53 -13.56
N LEU A 157 2.39 -1.49 -13.26
CA LEU A 157 2.77 -1.10 -11.91
C LEU A 157 2.01 0.14 -11.50
N LEU A 158 1.34 0.07 -10.38
CA LEU A 158 0.75 1.20 -9.68
C LEU A 158 1.34 1.25 -8.27
N LEU A 159 1.94 2.38 -7.93
CA LEU A 159 2.40 2.64 -6.57
C LEU A 159 1.28 3.30 -5.76
N LEU A 160 1.14 2.89 -4.52
CA LEU A 160 0.20 3.48 -3.59
C LEU A 160 0.92 4.10 -2.39
N ASP A 161 0.25 5.06 -1.77
CA ASP A 161 0.48 5.65 -0.48
C ASP A 161 1.63 6.67 -0.45
N PHE A 162 2.89 6.26 -0.31
CA PHE A 162 3.98 7.21 -0.07
C PHE A 162 5.29 6.89 -0.80
N GLY A 163 6.24 7.81 -0.73
CA GLY A 163 7.60 7.67 -1.22
C GLY A 163 8.15 8.99 -1.77
N ASN A 164 9.37 9.32 -1.37
CA ASN A 164 10.10 10.53 -1.78
C ASN A 164 11.07 10.30 -2.96
N PHE A 165 11.04 9.11 -3.55
CA PHE A 165 11.84 8.79 -4.73
C PHE A 165 11.23 9.35 -6.01
N GLU A 166 12.05 9.47 -7.06
CA GLU A 166 11.62 9.96 -8.38
C GLU A 166 10.53 9.04 -8.99
N LYS A 167 9.39 9.62 -9.33
CA LYS A 167 8.20 8.91 -9.81
C LYS A 167 7.74 9.34 -11.21
N SER A 168 8.47 10.20 -11.91
CA SER A 168 8.01 10.85 -13.16
C SER A 168 7.53 9.86 -14.23
N GLU A 169 8.10 8.66 -14.29
CA GLU A 169 7.74 7.61 -15.26
C GLU A 169 6.83 6.52 -14.67
N LEU A 170 6.42 6.66 -13.42
CA LEU A 170 5.63 5.66 -12.72
C LEU A 170 4.17 6.09 -12.59
N ASN A 171 3.27 5.11 -12.50
CA ASN A 171 1.90 5.36 -12.09
C ASN A 171 1.85 5.35 -10.56
N TYR A 172 1.17 6.34 -9.98
CA TYR A 172 1.02 6.41 -8.54
C TYR A 172 -0.29 7.08 -8.11
N ILE A 173 -0.76 6.68 -6.94
CA ILE A 173 -1.82 7.34 -6.17
C ILE A 173 -1.28 7.44 -4.75
N CYS A 174 -0.88 8.63 -4.34
CA CYS A 174 -0.16 8.88 -3.09
C CYS A 174 -0.90 9.88 -2.21
N GLN A 175 -0.47 10.00 -0.96
CA GLN A 175 -0.82 11.11 -0.08
C GLN A 175 0.38 12.05 0.08
N ASP A 176 0.08 13.32 0.35
CA ASP A 176 1.07 14.32 0.71
C ASP A 176 1.14 14.39 2.25
N PHE A 177 2.29 14.02 2.80
CA PHE A 177 2.54 14.04 4.24
C PHE A 177 3.09 15.38 4.76
N ASP A 178 3.36 16.30 3.86
CA ASP A 178 4.11 17.54 4.10
C ASP A 178 3.17 18.75 4.11
N ALA A 179 2.99 19.39 2.97
CA ALA A 179 2.14 20.58 2.84
C ALA A 179 0.68 20.29 3.23
N ALA A 180 0.18 19.10 2.94
CA ALA A 180 -1.19 18.74 3.31
C ALA A 180 -1.40 18.66 4.82
N LEU A 181 -0.42 18.17 5.60
CA LEU A 181 -0.48 18.21 7.07
C LEU A 181 -0.54 19.65 7.57
N TYR A 182 0.35 20.51 7.06
CA TYR A 182 0.38 21.93 7.44
C TYR A 182 -0.98 22.58 7.14
N ASN A 183 -1.55 22.36 5.98
CA ASN A 183 -2.83 22.91 5.56
C ASN A 183 -3.99 22.42 6.44
N CYS A 184 -4.04 21.13 6.79
CA CYS A 184 -5.05 20.59 7.70
C CYS A 184 -4.93 21.17 9.12
N LEU A 185 -3.70 21.36 9.62
CA LEU A 185 -3.49 22.04 10.90
C LEU A 185 -3.91 23.52 10.84
N THR A 186 -3.71 24.18 9.70
CA THR A 186 -4.17 25.55 9.48
C THR A 186 -5.71 25.64 9.45
N GLU A 187 -6.36 24.68 8.83
CA GLU A 187 -7.82 24.56 8.86
C GLU A 187 -8.34 24.30 10.28
N ALA A 188 -7.61 23.49 11.05
CA ALA A 188 -7.93 23.21 12.46
C ALA A 188 -7.63 24.39 13.41
N LEU A 189 -6.93 25.43 12.98
CA LEU A 189 -6.47 26.53 13.84
C LEU A 189 -7.57 27.11 14.75
N PRO A 190 -8.82 27.36 14.31
CA PRO A 190 -9.87 27.90 15.16
C PRO A 190 -10.16 27.04 16.41
N VAL A 191 -10.03 25.72 16.32
CA VAL A 191 -10.24 24.81 17.46
C VAL A 191 -8.94 24.52 18.22
N LEU A 192 -7.78 24.72 17.60
CA LEU A 192 -6.48 24.52 18.22
C LEU A 192 -6.05 25.68 19.13
N THR A 193 -6.54 26.90 18.93
CA THR A 193 -6.16 28.10 19.70
C THR A 193 -6.40 27.99 21.21
N LYS A 194 -7.25 27.06 21.67
CA LYS A 194 -7.47 26.80 23.11
C LYS A 194 -6.31 26.03 23.76
N TYR A 195 -5.43 25.41 22.96
CA TYR A 195 -4.25 24.71 23.45
C TYR A 195 -3.04 25.61 23.40
N ARG A 196 -2.15 25.44 24.39
CA ARG A 196 -0.89 26.17 24.45
C ARG A 196 0.23 25.44 23.73
N LYS A 197 0.22 24.09 23.83
CA LYS A 197 1.30 23.22 23.38
C LYS A 197 0.77 22.10 22.49
N LEU A 198 1.41 21.94 21.33
CA LEU A 198 1.13 20.83 20.43
C LEU A 198 2.27 19.81 20.50
N ILE A 199 1.92 18.55 20.65
CA ILE A 199 2.86 17.44 20.83
C ILE A 199 2.62 16.43 19.71
N TYR A 200 3.65 16.20 18.91
CA TYR A 200 3.60 15.21 17.83
C TYR A 200 4.22 13.90 18.29
N ILE A 201 3.39 12.85 18.43
CA ILE A 201 3.82 11.52 18.80
C ILE A 201 4.15 10.75 17.53
N LYS A 202 5.45 10.69 17.22
CA LYS A 202 5.99 9.95 16.08
C LYS A 202 7.13 9.06 16.55
N PRO A 203 6.83 7.80 16.88
CA PRO A 203 7.85 6.82 17.29
C PRO A 203 8.98 6.72 16.27
N GLN A 204 10.20 6.50 16.74
CA GLN A 204 11.40 6.43 15.89
C GLN A 204 11.30 5.25 14.90
N GLU A 205 10.66 4.15 15.32
CA GLU A 205 10.42 2.96 14.50
C GLU A 205 9.25 3.13 13.52
N SER A 206 8.53 4.25 13.57
CA SER A 206 7.43 4.53 12.65
C SER A 206 7.95 4.78 11.24
N ASN A 207 7.32 4.14 10.26
CA ASN A 207 7.62 4.37 8.84
C ASN A 207 6.89 5.59 8.25
N HIS A 208 6.20 6.38 9.08
CA HIS A 208 5.63 7.65 8.66
C HIS A 208 6.75 8.63 8.27
N PRO A 209 6.64 9.37 7.14
CA PRO A 209 7.70 10.21 6.63
C PRO A 209 8.26 11.22 7.65
N GLU A 210 9.58 11.32 7.73
CA GLU A 210 10.27 12.23 8.66
C GLU A 210 10.02 13.71 8.34
N SER A 211 9.75 14.03 7.08
CA SER A 211 9.46 15.39 6.61
C SER A 211 8.27 16.02 7.33
N SER A 212 7.26 15.23 7.71
CA SER A 212 6.08 15.69 8.44
C SER A 212 6.41 16.41 9.76
N LYS A 213 7.53 16.04 10.42
CA LYS A 213 8.02 16.74 11.63
C LYS A 213 8.37 18.20 11.36
N SER A 214 8.95 18.48 10.19
CA SER A 214 9.35 19.83 9.80
C SER A 214 8.13 20.72 9.56
N TYR A 215 7.13 20.20 8.85
CA TYR A 215 5.88 20.93 8.60
C TYR A 215 5.05 21.14 9.87
N PHE A 216 5.04 20.17 10.78
CA PHE A 216 4.42 20.34 12.10
C PHE A 216 5.11 21.45 12.90
N ARG A 217 6.46 21.44 12.99
CA ARG A 217 7.20 22.48 13.70
C ARG A 217 7.00 23.87 13.08
N GLN A 218 7.00 23.93 11.75
CA GLN A 218 6.75 25.18 11.02
C GLN A 218 5.36 25.73 11.37
N PHE A 219 4.31 24.90 11.30
CA PHE A 219 2.97 25.30 11.68
C PHE A 219 2.92 25.86 13.12
N CYS A 220 3.54 25.18 14.08
CA CYS A 220 3.57 25.63 15.47
C CYS A 220 4.29 26.98 15.61
N SER A 221 5.44 27.14 14.95
CA SER A 221 6.21 28.38 14.94
C SER A 221 5.44 29.55 14.35
N ASP A 222 4.79 29.33 13.20
CA ASP A 222 4.06 30.36 12.48
C ASP A 222 2.81 30.84 13.24
N ASN A 223 2.25 29.99 14.11
CA ASN A 223 1.02 30.28 14.85
C ASN A 223 1.24 30.44 16.37
N GLY A 224 2.49 30.48 16.84
CA GLY A 224 2.84 30.80 18.24
C GLY A 224 2.55 29.68 19.24
N PHE A 225 2.46 28.41 18.79
CA PHE A 225 2.34 27.27 19.69
C PHE A 225 3.70 26.79 20.20
N GLU A 226 3.75 26.42 21.48
CA GLU A 226 4.84 25.56 21.94
C GLU A 226 4.73 24.19 21.25
N SER A 227 5.87 23.60 20.86
CA SER A 227 5.86 22.30 20.18
C SER A 227 6.87 21.32 20.75
N GLU A 228 6.47 20.07 20.81
CA GLU A 228 7.32 18.94 21.15
C GLU A 228 7.12 17.77 20.20
N ILE A 229 8.14 16.91 20.08
CA ILE A 229 8.03 15.65 19.33
C ILE A 229 8.46 14.52 20.24
N TYR A 230 7.54 13.57 20.46
CA TYR A 230 7.81 12.34 21.18
C TYR A 230 8.20 11.24 20.19
N SER A 231 9.48 10.87 20.21
CA SER A 231 10.02 9.82 19.34
C SER A 231 10.45 8.59 20.13
N ALA A 232 10.86 8.73 21.37
CA ALA A 232 11.25 7.64 22.26
C ALA A 232 10.23 7.42 23.39
N LYS A 233 10.21 6.22 23.96
CA LYS A 233 9.35 5.92 25.12
C LYS A 233 9.68 6.80 26.34
N THR A 234 10.90 7.26 26.43
CA THR A 234 11.37 8.18 27.49
C THR A 234 10.82 9.58 27.38
N ASP A 235 10.32 10.00 26.21
CA ASP A 235 9.80 11.35 25.97
C ASP A 235 8.41 11.55 26.59
N TRP A 236 7.72 10.45 26.89
CA TRP A 236 6.36 10.49 27.39
C TRP A 236 6.26 11.13 28.78
N GLN A 237 5.48 12.19 28.84
CA GLN A 237 5.14 12.91 30.06
C GLN A 237 3.65 12.79 30.36
N ARG A 238 3.24 13.05 31.60
CA ARG A 238 1.80 13.11 31.93
C ARG A 238 1.14 14.23 31.14
N PRO A 239 -0.02 13.99 30.54
CA PRO A 239 -0.78 15.05 29.89
C PRO A 239 -1.09 16.18 30.86
N GLU A 240 -0.94 17.40 30.35
CA GLU A 240 -1.27 18.61 31.07
C GLU A 240 -2.43 19.33 30.37
N LYS A 241 -3.17 20.11 31.12
CA LYS A 241 -4.19 21.00 30.57
C LYS A 241 -3.58 21.96 29.56
N GLY A 242 -4.20 22.07 28.39
CA GLY A 242 -3.74 22.92 27.30
C GLY A 242 -2.74 22.23 26.35
N ASN A 243 -2.56 20.91 26.45
CA ASN A 243 -1.80 20.12 25.48
C ASN A 243 -2.71 19.46 24.44
N MET A 244 -2.28 19.47 23.18
CA MET A 244 -2.90 18.69 22.09
C MET A 244 -1.87 17.71 21.52
N TYR A 245 -2.31 16.49 21.26
CA TYR A 245 -1.48 15.39 20.81
C TYR A 245 -1.86 14.98 19.39
N LEU A 246 -0.94 15.12 18.45
CA LEU A 246 -1.05 14.52 17.11
C LEU A 246 -0.43 13.12 17.18
N CYS A 247 -1.25 12.08 16.97
CA CYS A 247 -0.82 10.68 17.06
C CYS A 247 -0.86 10.02 15.68
N ILE A 248 0.13 9.16 15.39
CA ILE A 248 0.17 8.36 14.15
C ILE A 248 -0.46 6.99 14.36
N THR A 249 -0.32 6.40 15.55
CA THR A 249 -0.80 5.06 15.83
C THR A 249 -1.97 5.07 16.80
N ALA A 250 -2.89 4.11 16.63
CA ALA A 250 -4.00 3.92 17.57
C ALA A 250 -3.50 3.54 18.98
N GLU A 251 -2.34 2.86 19.08
CA GLU A 251 -1.72 2.52 20.36
C GLU A 251 -1.34 3.78 21.14
N ASP A 252 -0.72 4.76 20.46
CA ASP A 252 -0.35 6.03 21.07
C ASP A 252 -1.58 6.83 21.51
N MET A 253 -2.62 6.88 20.65
CA MET A 253 -3.89 7.51 21.00
C MET A 253 -4.50 6.90 22.26
N VAL A 254 -4.58 5.58 22.33
CA VAL A 254 -5.12 4.86 23.51
C VAL A 254 -4.29 5.18 24.75
N LYS A 255 -2.97 5.29 24.62
CA LYS A 255 -2.10 5.65 25.73
C LYS A 255 -2.37 7.09 26.20
N VAL A 256 -2.50 8.05 25.28
CA VAL A 256 -2.86 9.44 25.64
C VAL A 256 -4.20 9.48 26.36
N ILE A 257 -5.22 8.77 25.85
CA ILE A 257 -6.55 8.72 26.50
C ILE A 257 -6.45 8.19 27.92
N LYS A 258 -5.76 7.07 28.15
CA LYS A 258 -5.60 6.48 29.50
C LYS A 258 -4.89 7.44 30.45
N MET A 259 -3.80 8.04 30.00
CA MET A 259 -3.04 8.98 30.83
C MET A 259 -3.85 10.26 31.13
N ALA A 260 -4.67 10.74 30.20
CA ALA A 260 -5.57 11.88 30.41
C ALA A 260 -6.67 11.52 31.45
N ASP A 261 -7.26 10.32 31.33
CA ASP A 261 -8.25 9.81 32.30
C ASP A 261 -7.65 9.71 33.72
N GLU A 262 -6.43 9.17 33.86
CA GLU A 262 -5.71 9.11 35.13
C GLU A 262 -5.41 10.52 35.70
N SER A 263 -5.18 11.50 34.83
CA SER A 263 -4.96 12.89 35.19
C SER A 263 -6.26 13.69 35.37
N LYS A 264 -7.43 13.06 35.17
CA LYS A 264 -8.76 13.66 35.19
C LYS A 264 -8.94 14.82 34.20
N LEU A 265 -8.28 14.74 33.05
CA LEU A 265 -8.40 15.72 31.98
C LEU A 265 -9.47 15.28 30.98
N GLU A 266 -10.34 16.20 30.60
CA GLU A 266 -11.39 15.97 29.60
C GLU A 266 -10.81 16.16 28.18
N ILE A 267 -10.82 15.06 27.40
CA ILE A 267 -10.40 15.09 26.00
C ILE A 267 -11.36 15.96 25.19
N GLY A 268 -10.80 16.86 24.38
CA GLY A 268 -11.55 17.82 23.58
C GLY A 268 -11.78 19.16 24.27
N GLN A 269 -11.60 19.24 25.61
CA GLN A 269 -11.74 20.48 26.39
C GLN A 269 -10.41 20.90 27.03
N GLU A 270 -9.81 20.03 27.79
CA GLU A 270 -8.59 20.33 28.58
C GLU A 270 -7.33 19.74 27.93
N ALA A 271 -7.45 18.61 27.25
CA ALA A 271 -6.41 18.02 26.41
C ALA A 271 -7.02 17.63 25.06
N GLY A 272 -6.24 17.73 23.98
CA GLY A 272 -6.71 17.41 22.63
C GLY A 272 -6.04 16.19 22.03
N ILE A 273 -6.73 15.51 21.14
CA ILE A 273 -6.19 14.40 20.32
C ILE A 273 -6.58 14.63 18.87
N LEU A 274 -5.58 14.58 17.99
CA LEU A 274 -5.75 14.54 16.52
C LEU A 274 -5.01 13.30 15.99
N MET A 275 -5.68 12.49 15.19
CA MET A 275 -5.09 11.30 14.60
C MET A 275 -4.61 11.54 13.17
N TYR A 276 -3.53 10.86 12.78
CA TYR A 276 -3.18 10.71 11.37
C TYR A 276 -3.79 9.41 10.84
N ASN A 277 -4.48 9.51 9.69
CA ASN A 277 -5.43 8.57 9.13
C ASN A 277 -6.69 8.37 9.97
N ASP A 278 -7.81 8.20 9.27
CA ASP A 278 -9.12 8.02 9.90
C ASP A 278 -9.50 6.56 10.05
N ASP A 279 -10.29 6.26 11.07
CA ASP A 279 -10.83 4.93 11.35
C ASP A 279 -12.29 5.08 11.79
N PRO A 280 -13.23 4.27 11.25
CA PRO A 280 -14.63 4.32 11.66
C PRO A 280 -14.87 4.18 13.18
N VAL A 281 -13.96 3.51 13.89
CA VAL A 281 -14.05 3.37 15.36
C VAL A 281 -13.89 4.72 16.08
N PHE A 282 -13.30 5.71 15.43
CA PHE A 282 -13.10 7.04 16.01
C PHE A 282 -14.40 7.78 16.29
N ASP A 283 -15.48 7.45 15.57
CA ASP A 283 -16.80 8.05 15.83
C ASP A 283 -17.37 7.71 17.21
N VAL A 284 -16.96 6.59 17.81
CA VAL A 284 -17.51 6.08 19.08
C VAL A 284 -16.55 6.16 20.26
N ILE A 285 -15.29 6.57 20.05
CA ILE A 285 -14.32 6.75 21.13
C ILE A 285 -14.47 8.15 21.74
N LYS A 286 -14.73 8.21 23.07
CA LYS A 286 -14.98 9.48 23.78
C LYS A 286 -16.13 10.25 23.10
N ASN A 287 -15.88 11.50 22.70
CA ASN A 287 -16.82 12.34 21.94
C ASN A 287 -16.49 12.37 20.44
N GLY A 288 -15.88 11.30 19.94
CA GLY A 288 -15.33 11.22 18.58
C GLY A 288 -13.90 11.75 18.51
N ILE A 289 -13.02 11.01 17.83
CA ILE A 289 -11.61 11.39 17.63
C ILE A 289 -11.44 12.07 16.27
N SER A 290 -10.96 13.29 16.29
CA SER A 290 -10.64 14.07 15.09
C SER A 290 -9.42 13.48 14.37
N SER A 291 -9.41 13.59 13.06
CA SER A 291 -8.33 13.02 12.25
C SER A 291 -7.97 13.87 11.03
N VAL A 292 -6.77 13.64 10.53
CA VAL A 292 -6.26 14.12 9.25
C VAL A 292 -6.07 12.90 8.36
N SER A 293 -6.79 12.79 7.25
CA SER A 293 -6.77 11.57 6.43
C SER A 293 -7.06 11.84 4.96
N ILE A 294 -6.50 11.01 4.10
CA ILE A 294 -7.02 10.84 2.75
C ILE A 294 -8.23 9.90 2.77
N ASP A 295 -8.97 9.86 1.67
CA ASP A 295 -9.98 8.83 1.43
C ASP A 295 -9.34 7.55 0.87
N PHE A 296 -9.12 6.55 1.73
CA PHE A 296 -8.57 5.25 1.34
C PHE A 296 -9.56 4.43 0.49
N GLY A 297 -10.86 4.67 0.60
CA GLY A 297 -11.86 4.08 -0.28
C GLY A 297 -11.69 4.60 -1.71
N LEU A 298 -11.55 5.92 -1.88
CA LEU A 298 -11.25 6.55 -3.17
C LEU A 298 -9.91 6.06 -3.75
N MET A 299 -8.87 5.88 -2.91
CA MET A 299 -7.60 5.29 -3.36
C MET A 299 -7.82 3.90 -3.95
N GLY A 300 -8.61 3.06 -3.28
CA GLY A 300 -8.97 1.72 -3.75
C GLY A 300 -9.75 1.74 -5.07
N GLU A 301 -10.75 2.62 -5.20
CA GLU A 301 -11.53 2.80 -6.42
C GLU A 301 -10.64 3.21 -7.61
N LYS A 302 -9.81 4.23 -7.44
CA LYS A 302 -8.86 4.69 -8.48
C LYS A 302 -7.84 3.60 -8.84
N ALA A 303 -7.37 2.83 -7.88
CA ALA A 303 -6.49 1.69 -8.14
C ALA A 303 -7.19 0.61 -8.97
N ALA A 304 -8.46 0.31 -8.69
CA ALA A 304 -9.26 -0.60 -9.51
C ALA A 304 -9.51 -0.04 -10.93
N GLN A 305 -9.73 1.26 -11.05
CA GLN A 305 -9.84 1.93 -12.34
C GLN A 305 -8.57 1.78 -13.18
N PHE A 306 -7.38 1.95 -12.56
CA PHE A 306 -6.10 1.69 -13.23
C PHE A 306 -6.00 0.21 -13.69
N VAL A 307 -6.40 -0.74 -12.86
CA VAL A 307 -6.44 -2.17 -13.26
C VAL A 307 -7.31 -2.38 -14.48
N LYS A 308 -8.44 -1.71 -14.57
CA LYS A 308 -9.41 -1.83 -15.66
C LYS A 308 -8.92 -1.19 -16.97
N THR A 309 -8.40 0.03 -16.88
CA THR A 309 -8.16 0.87 -18.07
C THR A 309 -6.71 0.87 -18.53
N ARG A 310 -5.76 0.63 -17.61
CA ARG A 310 -4.32 0.84 -17.84
C ARG A 310 -3.94 2.26 -18.25
N CYS A 311 -4.85 3.21 -18.08
CA CYS A 311 -4.54 4.62 -18.30
C CYS A 311 -3.50 5.09 -17.29
N PRO A 312 -2.47 5.83 -17.72
CA PRO A 312 -1.51 6.42 -16.80
C PRO A 312 -2.20 7.28 -15.75
N ILE A 313 -1.74 7.19 -14.51
CA ILE A 313 -2.24 7.98 -13.38
C ILE A 313 -1.07 8.44 -12.52
N GLN A 314 -1.06 9.75 -12.20
CA GLN A 314 -0.07 10.37 -11.31
C GLN A 314 -0.82 11.36 -10.45
N GLU A 315 -1.20 10.94 -9.24
CA GLU A 315 -2.11 11.71 -8.41
C GLU A 315 -1.71 11.68 -6.94
N TYR A 316 -1.79 12.85 -6.30
CA TYR A 316 -1.85 12.98 -4.85
C TYR A 316 -3.30 13.19 -4.44
N LEU A 317 -3.82 12.32 -3.59
CA LEU A 317 -5.18 12.47 -3.07
C LEU A 317 -5.24 13.62 -2.06
N PRO A 318 -6.35 14.37 -2.04
CA PRO A 318 -6.55 15.41 -1.05
C PRO A 318 -6.57 14.82 0.36
N THR A 319 -5.83 15.45 1.25
CA THR A 319 -5.88 15.15 2.69
C THR A 319 -6.91 16.09 3.32
N ASN A 320 -7.81 15.53 4.11
CA ASN A 320 -8.92 16.24 4.71
C ASN A 320 -8.80 16.23 6.23
N LEU A 321 -9.21 17.34 6.84
CA LEU A 321 -9.43 17.43 8.28
C LEU A 321 -10.84 16.93 8.60
N ILE A 322 -10.96 15.97 9.51
CA ILE A 322 -12.23 15.42 10.00
C ILE A 322 -12.35 15.82 11.47
N LEU A 323 -13.10 16.89 11.73
CA LEU A 323 -13.32 17.37 13.09
C LEU A 323 -14.40 16.58 13.80
N ARG A 324 -14.08 16.15 15.03
CA ARG A 324 -14.98 15.53 16.00
C ARG A 324 -14.75 16.16 17.38
N GLY A 325 -15.18 15.53 18.44
CA GLY A 325 -15.13 16.11 19.79
C GLY A 325 -13.79 16.06 20.50
N SER A 326 -12.70 15.56 19.91
CA SER A 326 -11.41 15.37 20.58
C SER A 326 -10.43 16.56 20.47
N VAL A 327 -10.76 17.59 19.68
CA VAL A 327 -10.00 18.85 19.58
C VAL A 327 -10.92 20.05 19.66
#